data_ba620174c05ea1c08d2eb6b0a2ad0f74
#
_entry.id   ba620174c05ea1c08d2eb6b0a2ad0f74
#
_cell.length_a   1.000
_cell.length_b   1.000
_cell.length_c   1.000
_cell.angle_alpha   90.00
_cell.angle_beta   90.00
_cell.angle_gamma   90.00
#
_symmetry.space_group_name_H-M   'P 1'
#
loop_
_entity.id
_entity.type
_entity.pdbx_description
1 polymer ?
#
loop_
_entity_poly.entity_id
_entity_poly.type
_entity_poly.pdbx_seq_one_letter_code
_entity_poly.pdbx_strand_id
1 'polypeptide(L)'
;MVAGLERISDGTISIGDRVVNDVPPKDRDIAMVFQNYALYPHMTVEKNLGFGLRRRHTPREDVRQRVDEMSEMLGLRDLLRRRPGQLSGGQRQRVAMGRALVREPEVFLLDEPLSNLDAKLRVQMRSELKRLHDRIGVTTIYVTHDQVEAITLGERIAVLSQGVLQQVGPPQDVYDHPANVFVAGFIGSPPMNLLKGNAASGRISVGEVELVDRQVPDGEVLVGIRPEGLHPVGEAFDGPVFEVSVEVVEPLGDEVLVHGSIEARAALGGREAEEAALLADGKRDRATITLRLPPEERPKPGSRLRVGMAQHKVRLFDAANGLAVQPR
;
A
#
# COMPACT_ATOMS: atom_id res chain seq x y z
N MET A 1 -17.24 2.12 -11.35
CA MET A 1 -17.10 2.99 -12.53
C MET A 1 -16.42 2.26 -13.70
N VAL A 2 -15.16 1.80 -13.61
CA VAL A 2 -14.47 1.08 -14.72
C VAL A 2 -15.26 -0.15 -15.17
N ALA A 3 -15.76 -0.94 -14.21
CA ALA A 3 -16.62 -2.10 -14.50
C ALA A 3 -18.02 -1.73 -15.07
N GLY A 4 -18.39 -0.47 -15.07
CA GLY A 4 -19.73 -0.01 -15.51
C GLY A 4 -20.86 -0.32 -14.52
N LEU A 5 -20.55 -0.68 -13.28
CA LEU A 5 -21.54 -0.92 -12.22
C LEU A 5 -22.10 0.39 -11.67
N GLU A 6 -21.30 1.46 -11.75
CA GLU A 6 -21.63 2.82 -11.37
C GLU A 6 -21.30 3.78 -12.52
N ARG A 7 -22.11 4.82 -12.72
CA ARG A 7 -21.86 5.86 -13.71
C ARG A 7 -20.79 6.83 -13.20
N ILE A 8 -19.99 7.36 -14.12
CA ILE A 8 -19.09 8.48 -13.82
C ILE A 8 -19.88 9.79 -13.82
N SER A 9 -19.45 10.75 -13.00
CA SER A 9 -20.08 12.08 -12.94
C SER A 9 -19.55 12.99 -14.03
N ASP A 10 -18.28 12.84 -14.41
CA ASP A 10 -17.60 13.65 -15.42
C ASP A 10 -16.39 12.89 -15.98
N GLY A 11 -15.80 13.37 -17.07
CA GLY A 11 -14.62 12.80 -17.70
C GLY A 11 -14.92 11.63 -18.64
N THR A 12 -13.88 10.87 -18.96
CA THR A 12 -13.93 9.80 -19.96
C THR A 12 -13.17 8.58 -19.49
N ILE A 13 -13.77 7.39 -19.65
CA ILE A 13 -13.12 6.09 -19.48
C ILE A 13 -13.01 5.45 -20.86
N SER A 14 -11.77 5.07 -21.25
CA SER A 14 -11.51 4.29 -22.45
C SER A 14 -10.91 2.95 -22.12
N ILE A 15 -11.30 1.91 -22.85
CA ILE A 15 -10.70 0.56 -22.81
C ILE A 15 -10.23 0.28 -24.24
N GLY A 16 -8.93 0.08 -24.43
CA GLY A 16 -8.33 0.20 -25.76
C GLY A 16 -8.65 1.56 -26.36
N ASP A 17 -9.06 1.58 -27.61
CA ASP A 17 -9.43 2.80 -28.34
C ASP A 17 -10.92 3.18 -28.18
N ARG A 18 -11.67 2.45 -27.35
CA ARG A 18 -13.12 2.61 -27.22
C ARG A 18 -13.48 3.36 -25.93
N VAL A 19 -14.23 4.47 -26.06
CA VAL A 19 -14.89 5.12 -24.91
C VAL A 19 -16.03 4.24 -24.41
N VAL A 20 -16.06 3.97 -23.10
CA VAL A 20 -16.99 3.03 -22.48
C VAL A 20 -17.97 3.65 -21.48
N ASN A 21 -18.08 4.98 -21.41
CA ASN A 21 -18.94 5.67 -20.44
C ASN A 21 -20.36 5.09 -20.38
N ASP A 22 -21.01 4.94 -21.54
CA ASP A 22 -22.39 4.45 -21.68
C ASP A 22 -22.47 2.96 -22.06
N VAL A 23 -21.34 2.26 -22.11
CA VAL A 23 -21.30 0.83 -22.44
C VAL A 23 -21.66 0.01 -21.19
N PRO A 24 -22.65 -0.89 -21.26
CA PRO A 24 -23.02 -1.73 -20.14
C PRO A 24 -21.89 -2.72 -19.76
N PRO A 25 -21.80 -3.17 -18.48
CA PRO A 25 -20.71 -4.02 -17.99
C PRO A 25 -20.39 -5.23 -18.85
N LYS A 26 -21.43 -5.90 -19.37
CA LYS A 26 -21.27 -7.12 -20.18
C LYS A 26 -20.55 -6.92 -21.51
N ASP A 27 -20.51 -5.67 -22.02
CA ASP A 27 -19.99 -5.30 -23.34
C ASP A 27 -18.68 -4.48 -23.25
N ARG A 28 -18.10 -4.31 -22.03
CA ARG A 28 -16.85 -3.55 -21.80
C ARG A 28 -15.57 -4.33 -22.03
N ASP A 29 -15.64 -5.61 -22.31
CA ASP A 29 -14.50 -6.53 -22.44
C ASP A 29 -13.55 -6.52 -21.22
N ILE A 30 -14.15 -6.54 -20.06
CA ILE A 30 -13.47 -6.62 -18.76
C ILE A 30 -13.76 -7.94 -18.08
N ALA A 31 -12.87 -8.35 -17.19
CA ALA A 31 -13.14 -9.37 -16.20
C ALA A 31 -12.91 -8.85 -14.79
N MET A 32 -13.73 -9.27 -13.83
CA MET A 32 -13.64 -8.81 -12.45
C MET A 32 -13.64 -9.99 -11.49
N VAL A 33 -12.75 -9.95 -10.51
CA VAL A 33 -12.74 -10.82 -9.34
C VAL A 33 -13.14 -9.99 -8.13
N PHE A 34 -14.22 -10.40 -7.49
CA PHE A 34 -14.74 -9.77 -6.28
C PHE A 34 -14.08 -10.34 -5.03
N GLN A 35 -14.09 -9.59 -3.95
CA GLN A 35 -13.57 -9.96 -2.64
C GLN A 35 -14.04 -11.35 -2.15
N ASN A 36 -15.29 -11.72 -2.42
CA ASN A 36 -15.89 -13.00 -2.03
C ASN A 36 -15.76 -14.11 -3.09
N TYR A 37 -14.90 -13.87 -4.12
CA TYR A 37 -14.67 -14.75 -5.27
C TYR A 37 -15.90 -15.00 -6.16
N ALA A 38 -17.11 -14.84 -5.68
CA ALA A 38 -18.40 -15.00 -6.36
C ALA A 38 -18.51 -16.29 -7.21
N LEU A 39 -17.90 -17.41 -6.75
CA LEU A 39 -17.98 -18.70 -7.46
C LEU A 39 -19.39 -19.28 -7.38
N TYR A 40 -19.80 -20.00 -8.42
CA TYR A 40 -21.07 -20.74 -8.45
C TYR A 40 -20.94 -22.03 -7.61
N PRO A 41 -21.55 -22.11 -6.40
CA PRO A 41 -21.25 -23.17 -5.45
C PRO A 41 -21.77 -24.56 -5.90
N HIS A 42 -22.78 -24.58 -6.73
CA HIS A 42 -23.40 -25.83 -7.29
C HIS A 42 -22.64 -26.36 -8.51
N MET A 43 -21.74 -25.58 -9.09
CA MET A 43 -20.94 -25.96 -10.26
C MET A 43 -19.58 -26.53 -9.86
N THR A 44 -19.04 -27.45 -10.67
CA THR A 44 -17.64 -27.89 -10.56
C THR A 44 -16.67 -26.76 -10.95
N VAL A 45 -15.38 -26.92 -10.64
CA VAL A 45 -14.31 -26.01 -11.08
C VAL A 45 -14.32 -25.84 -12.60
N GLU A 46 -14.37 -26.94 -13.36
CA GLU A 46 -14.46 -26.94 -14.84
C GLU A 46 -15.67 -26.12 -15.33
N LYS A 47 -16.82 -26.31 -14.69
CA LYS A 47 -18.03 -25.56 -15.05
C LYS A 47 -17.95 -24.09 -14.68
N ASN A 48 -17.31 -23.75 -13.54
CA ASN A 48 -17.03 -22.37 -13.16
C ASN A 48 -16.11 -21.69 -14.18
N LEU A 49 -14.97 -22.31 -14.52
CA LEU A 49 -14.02 -21.77 -15.49
C LEU A 49 -14.69 -21.49 -16.85
N GLY A 50 -15.35 -22.49 -17.42
CA GLY A 50 -15.96 -22.36 -18.77
C GLY A 50 -17.30 -21.62 -18.80
N PHE A 51 -17.82 -21.11 -17.67
CA PHE A 51 -19.17 -20.51 -17.62
C PHE A 51 -19.32 -19.30 -18.56
N GLY A 52 -18.36 -18.38 -18.52
CA GLY A 52 -18.40 -17.14 -19.33
C GLY A 52 -18.36 -17.44 -20.84
N LEU A 53 -17.53 -18.39 -21.26
CA LEU A 53 -17.43 -18.81 -22.66
C LEU A 53 -18.73 -19.46 -23.16
N ARG A 54 -19.31 -20.36 -22.35
CA ARG A 54 -20.59 -20.99 -22.70
C ARG A 54 -21.73 -19.97 -22.85
N ARG A 55 -21.75 -18.93 -22.04
CA ARG A 55 -22.76 -17.84 -22.16
C ARG A 55 -22.60 -17.00 -23.41
N ARG A 56 -21.37 -16.95 -23.99
CA ARG A 56 -21.07 -16.30 -25.25
C ARG A 56 -21.27 -17.23 -26.47
N HIS A 57 -21.84 -18.42 -26.27
CA HIS A 57 -22.06 -19.42 -27.31
C HIS A 57 -20.78 -19.90 -28.00
N THR A 58 -19.63 -19.84 -27.29
CA THR A 58 -18.35 -20.38 -27.79
C THR A 58 -18.49 -21.89 -28.07
N PRO A 59 -17.93 -22.42 -29.16
CA PRO A 59 -17.95 -23.84 -29.50
C PRO A 59 -17.42 -24.70 -28.34
N ARG A 60 -17.99 -25.89 -28.16
CA ARG A 60 -17.65 -26.75 -27.00
C ARG A 60 -16.17 -27.14 -26.95
N GLU A 61 -15.57 -27.36 -28.10
CA GLU A 61 -14.15 -27.73 -28.23
C GLU A 61 -13.26 -26.59 -27.74
N ASP A 62 -13.52 -25.36 -28.19
CA ASP A 62 -12.77 -24.17 -27.78
C ASP A 62 -12.93 -23.91 -26.27
N VAL A 63 -14.14 -24.11 -25.71
CA VAL A 63 -14.36 -24.02 -24.26
C VAL A 63 -13.50 -25.03 -23.53
N ARG A 64 -13.43 -26.27 -24.01
CA ARG A 64 -12.63 -27.33 -23.39
C ARG A 64 -11.14 -26.99 -23.45
N GLN A 65 -10.64 -26.63 -24.61
CA GLN A 65 -9.24 -26.26 -24.81
C GLN A 65 -8.83 -25.11 -23.87
N ARG A 66 -9.57 -24.00 -23.85
CA ARG A 66 -9.27 -22.85 -23.00
C ARG A 66 -9.36 -23.17 -21.50
N VAL A 67 -10.32 -24.01 -21.09
CA VAL A 67 -10.43 -24.48 -19.69
C VAL A 67 -9.24 -25.37 -19.33
N ASP A 68 -8.79 -26.25 -20.22
CA ASP A 68 -7.63 -27.11 -19.98
C ASP A 68 -6.35 -26.28 -19.86
N GLU A 69 -6.10 -25.34 -20.77
CA GLU A 69 -4.98 -24.41 -20.73
C GLU A 69 -4.96 -23.57 -19.44
N MET A 70 -6.11 -22.99 -19.08
CA MET A 70 -6.24 -22.18 -17.86
C MET A 70 -6.06 -23.01 -16.60
N SER A 71 -6.59 -24.26 -16.59
CA SER A 71 -6.45 -25.16 -15.45
C SER A 71 -5.00 -25.60 -15.23
N GLU A 72 -4.23 -25.77 -16.29
CA GLU A 72 -2.82 -26.08 -16.23
C GLU A 72 -2.02 -24.88 -15.72
N MET A 73 -2.27 -23.69 -16.30
CA MET A 73 -1.62 -22.44 -15.91
C MET A 73 -1.77 -22.13 -14.40
N LEU A 74 -2.94 -22.42 -13.82
CA LEU A 74 -3.29 -22.12 -12.43
C LEU A 74 -3.10 -23.32 -11.48
N GLY A 75 -2.62 -24.47 -11.96
CA GLY A 75 -2.46 -25.69 -11.14
C GLY A 75 -3.79 -26.21 -10.59
N LEU A 76 -4.84 -26.22 -11.43
CA LEU A 76 -6.21 -26.64 -11.05
C LEU A 76 -6.63 -27.97 -11.68
N ARG A 77 -5.76 -28.62 -12.48
CA ARG A 77 -6.11 -29.80 -13.28
C ARG A 77 -6.76 -30.93 -12.45
N ASP A 78 -6.15 -31.25 -11.30
CA ASP A 78 -6.65 -32.29 -10.41
C ASP A 78 -7.92 -31.89 -9.62
N LEU A 79 -8.29 -30.62 -9.71
CA LEU A 79 -9.43 -30.04 -8.99
C LEU A 79 -10.65 -29.81 -9.88
N LEU A 80 -10.56 -30.03 -11.18
CA LEU A 80 -11.61 -29.72 -12.18
C LEU A 80 -12.99 -30.30 -11.83
N ARG A 81 -13.02 -31.48 -11.21
CA ARG A 81 -14.27 -32.17 -10.83
C ARG A 81 -14.82 -31.74 -9.46
N ARG A 82 -14.02 -31.01 -8.66
CA ARG A 82 -14.44 -30.53 -7.32
C ARG A 82 -15.40 -29.35 -7.42
N ARG A 83 -16.17 -29.14 -6.33
CA ARG A 83 -17.00 -27.94 -6.14
C ARG A 83 -16.30 -26.94 -5.21
N PRO A 84 -16.68 -25.65 -5.24
CA PRO A 84 -16.05 -24.61 -4.40
C PRO A 84 -15.97 -24.94 -2.92
N GLY A 85 -16.98 -25.59 -2.33
CA GLY A 85 -16.97 -26.01 -0.93
C GLY A 85 -15.90 -27.06 -0.57
N GLN A 86 -15.30 -27.71 -1.57
CA GLN A 86 -14.25 -28.74 -1.40
C GLN A 86 -12.84 -28.17 -1.61
N LEU A 87 -12.71 -26.85 -1.74
CA LEU A 87 -11.48 -26.16 -2.05
C LEU A 87 -10.98 -25.34 -0.87
N SER A 88 -9.65 -25.19 -0.73
CA SER A 88 -9.06 -24.20 0.16
C SER A 88 -9.33 -22.76 -0.31
N GLY A 89 -9.05 -21.76 0.53
CA GLY A 89 -9.17 -20.34 0.17
C GLY A 89 -8.39 -19.98 -1.09
N GLY A 90 -7.11 -20.32 -1.14
CA GLY A 90 -6.25 -20.04 -2.30
C GLY A 90 -6.69 -20.81 -3.56
N GLN A 91 -7.21 -22.04 -3.42
CA GLN A 91 -7.76 -22.77 -4.55
C GLN A 91 -9.03 -22.09 -5.10
N ARG A 92 -9.93 -21.63 -4.23
CA ARG A 92 -11.12 -20.85 -4.66
C ARG A 92 -10.72 -19.58 -5.40
N GLN A 93 -9.72 -18.88 -4.89
CA GLN A 93 -9.17 -17.67 -5.53
C GLN A 93 -8.64 -17.98 -6.93
N ARG A 94 -7.80 -19.02 -7.10
CA ARG A 94 -7.28 -19.41 -8.42
C ARG A 94 -8.42 -19.76 -9.39
N VAL A 95 -9.47 -20.43 -8.91
CA VAL A 95 -10.66 -20.70 -9.74
C VAL A 95 -11.39 -19.42 -10.15
N ALA A 96 -11.50 -18.43 -9.24
CA ALA A 96 -12.12 -17.15 -9.56
C ALA A 96 -11.31 -16.36 -10.61
N MET A 97 -9.99 -16.33 -10.45
CA MET A 97 -9.08 -15.74 -11.45
C MET A 97 -9.17 -16.44 -12.80
N GLY A 98 -9.11 -17.78 -12.82
CA GLY A 98 -9.22 -18.55 -14.05
C GLY A 98 -10.57 -18.33 -14.76
N ARG A 99 -11.67 -18.25 -14.03
CA ARG A 99 -12.98 -17.92 -14.60
C ARG A 99 -13.01 -16.53 -15.24
N ALA A 100 -12.29 -15.58 -14.68
CA ALA A 100 -12.18 -14.23 -15.20
C ALA A 100 -11.29 -14.20 -16.45
N LEU A 101 -10.12 -14.83 -16.39
CA LEU A 101 -9.06 -14.77 -17.39
C LEU A 101 -9.34 -15.64 -18.62
N VAL A 102 -10.08 -16.75 -18.48
CA VAL A 102 -10.42 -17.65 -19.61
C VAL A 102 -11.12 -16.93 -20.77
N ARG A 103 -11.62 -15.73 -20.53
CA ARG A 103 -12.28 -14.86 -21.52
C ARG A 103 -11.32 -13.95 -22.27
N GLU A 104 -10.02 -13.93 -21.88
CA GLU A 104 -9.00 -13.05 -22.45
C GLU A 104 -9.44 -11.58 -22.48
N PRO A 105 -9.74 -10.98 -21.30
CA PRO A 105 -10.24 -9.61 -21.22
C PRO A 105 -9.13 -8.59 -21.53
N GLU A 106 -9.50 -7.42 -22.07
CA GLU A 106 -8.56 -6.30 -22.22
C GLU A 106 -8.17 -5.66 -20.88
N VAL A 107 -9.06 -5.71 -19.88
CA VAL A 107 -8.79 -5.18 -18.53
C VAL A 107 -9.22 -6.17 -17.46
N PHE A 108 -8.34 -6.41 -16.49
CA PHE A 108 -8.56 -7.27 -15.35
C PHE A 108 -8.75 -6.43 -14.07
N LEU A 109 -9.88 -6.57 -13.43
CA LEU A 109 -10.23 -5.84 -12.21
C LEU A 109 -10.18 -6.79 -11.01
N LEU A 110 -9.40 -6.45 -10.00
CA LEU A 110 -9.25 -7.22 -8.78
C LEU A 110 -9.67 -6.35 -7.59
N ASP A 111 -10.76 -6.73 -6.94
CA ASP A 111 -11.33 -6.02 -5.80
C ASP A 111 -11.01 -6.78 -4.51
N GLU A 112 -9.97 -6.35 -3.79
CA GLU A 112 -9.44 -6.98 -2.57
C GLU A 112 -9.31 -8.51 -2.63
N PRO A 113 -8.67 -9.08 -3.65
CA PRO A 113 -8.73 -10.52 -3.89
C PRO A 113 -8.04 -11.37 -2.83
N LEU A 114 -7.17 -10.79 -1.98
CA LEU A 114 -6.41 -11.51 -0.95
C LEU A 114 -6.93 -11.27 0.48
N SER A 115 -7.91 -10.38 0.68
CA SER A 115 -8.38 -9.97 2.01
C SER A 115 -8.91 -11.12 2.88
N ASN A 116 -9.52 -12.14 2.26
CA ASN A 116 -10.12 -13.29 2.96
C ASN A 116 -9.14 -14.46 3.18
N LEU A 117 -7.84 -14.26 3.01
CA LEU A 117 -6.82 -15.27 3.22
C LEU A 117 -6.05 -15.04 4.52
N ASP A 118 -5.61 -16.14 5.15
CA ASP A 118 -4.66 -16.07 6.26
C ASP A 118 -3.30 -15.51 5.79
N ALA A 119 -2.48 -15.02 6.73
CA ALA A 119 -1.23 -14.33 6.43
C ALA A 119 -0.25 -15.16 5.59
N LYS A 120 -0.09 -16.46 5.92
CA LYS A 120 0.82 -17.35 5.19
C LYS A 120 0.39 -17.57 3.74
N LEU A 121 -0.91 -17.83 3.56
CA LEU A 121 -1.49 -18.04 2.24
C LEU A 121 -1.49 -16.75 1.42
N ARG A 122 -1.69 -15.59 2.06
CA ARG A 122 -1.63 -14.27 1.40
C ARG A 122 -0.25 -14.00 0.78
N VAL A 123 0.85 -14.28 1.52
CA VAL A 123 2.22 -14.14 1.00
C VAL A 123 2.44 -15.04 -0.24
N GLN A 124 2.01 -16.31 -0.17
CA GLN A 124 2.13 -17.23 -1.29
C GLN A 124 1.32 -16.74 -2.51
N MET A 125 0.05 -16.37 -2.28
CA MET A 125 -0.85 -15.94 -3.35
C MET A 125 -0.42 -14.63 -4.00
N ARG A 126 0.19 -13.71 -3.25
CA ARG A 126 0.77 -12.48 -3.80
C ARG A 126 1.87 -12.80 -4.81
N SER A 127 2.79 -13.70 -4.47
CA SER A 127 3.84 -14.14 -5.40
C SER A 127 3.28 -14.84 -6.65
N GLU A 128 2.20 -15.61 -6.49
CA GLU A 128 1.51 -16.26 -7.62
C GLU A 128 0.81 -15.24 -8.52
N LEU A 129 0.15 -14.24 -7.93
CA LEU A 129 -0.48 -13.14 -8.66
C LEU A 129 0.52 -12.34 -9.49
N LYS A 130 1.70 -12.02 -8.92
CA LYS A 130 2.75 -11.31 -9.65
C LYS A 130 3.20 -12.12 -10.88
N ARG A 131 3.51 -13.40 -10.70
CA ARG A 131 3.89 -14.29 -11.82
C ARG A 131 2.79 -14.43 -12.87
N LEU A 132 1.53 -14.48 -12.42
CA LEU A 132 0.38 -14.56 -13.32
C LEU A 132 0.24 -13.29 -14.15
N HIS A 133 0.33 -12.13 -13.51
CA HIS A 133 0.30 -10.83 -14.18
C HIS A 133 1.41 -10.71 -15.24
N ASP A 134 2.66 -11.02 -14.85
CA ASP A 134 3.82 -10.98 -15.76
C ASP A 134 3.67 -11.91 -16.98
N ARG A 135 2.96 -13.04 -16.81
CA ARG A 135 2.68 -14.00 -17.91
C ARG A 135 1.57 -13.55 -18.84
N ILE A 136 0.52 -12.92 -18.29
CA ILE A 136 -0.68 -12.57 -19.05
C ILE A 136 -0.51 -11.24 -19.79
N GLY A 137 0.19 -10.27 -19.18
CA GLY A 137 0.42 -8.94 -19.76
C GLY A 137 -0.83 -8.08 -19.94
N VAL A 138 -1.94 -8.43 -19.27
CA VAL A 138 -3.21 -7.68 -19.35
C VAL A 138 -3.20 -6.52 -18.37
N THR A 139 -3.65 -5.35 -18.79
CA THR A 139 -3.83 -4.19 -17.90
C THR A 139 -4.69 -4.57 -16.70
N THR A 140 -4.11 -4.47 -15.50
CA THR A 140 -4.76 -4.89 -14.26
C THR A 140 -4.98 -3.71 -13.33
N ILE A 141 -6.20 -3.51 -12.84
CA ILE A 141 -6.51 -2.60 -11.75
C ILE A 141 -6.74 -3.44 -10.50
N TYR A 142 -5.89 -3.21 -9.50
CA TYR A 142 -5.90 -3.93 -8.23
C TYR A 142 -6.29 -2.99 -7.09
N VAL A 143 -7.39 -3.27 -6.42
CA VAL A 143 -7.83 -2.53 -5.23
C VAL A 143 -7.42 -3.30 -3.98
N THR A 144 -6.78 -2.62 -3.05
CA THR A 144 -6.37 -3.17 -1.76
C THR A 144 -6.28 -2.08 -0.70
N HIS A 145 -6.45 -2.47 0.56
CA HIS A 145 -6.08 -1.66 1.73
C HIS A 145 -4.73 -2.12 2.34
N ASP A 146 -4.12 -3.18 1.81
CA ASP A 146 -2.81 -3.68 2.25
C ASP A 146 -1.70 -2.98 1.45
N GLN A 147 -0.90 -2.18 2.14
CA GLN A 147 0.20 -1.42 1.52
C GLN A 147 1.27 -2.34 0.93
N VAL A 148 1.53 -3.50 1.56
CA VAL A 148 2.52 -4.46 1.08
C VAL A 148 2.08 -5.05 -0.26
N GLU A 149 0.78 -5.30 -0.44
CA GLU A 149 0.23 -5.72 -1.73
C GLU A 149 0.42 -4.64 -2.79
N ALA A 150 0.04 -3.39 -2.47
CA ALA A 150 0.16 -2.27 -3.40
C ALA A 150 1.62 -2.07 -3.86
N ILE A 151 2.58 -2.06 -2.91
CA ILE A 151 4.00 -1.85 -3.20
C ILE A 151 4.62 -3.01 -4.00
N THR A 152 4.22 -4.25 -3.71
CA THR A 152 4.86 -5.43 -4.31
C THR A 152 4.25 -5.86 -5.65
N LEU A 153 2.97 -5.59 -5.87
CA LEU A 153 2.26 -6.00 -7.09
C LEU A 153 2.17 -4.87 -8.11
N GLY A 154 2.02 -3.62 -7.66
CA GLY A 154 1.77 -2.49 -8.54
C GLY A 154 3.02 -2.03 -9.29
N GLU A 155 2.88 -1.71 -10.57
CA GLU A 155 3.83 -0.91 -11.35
C GLU A 155 3.63 0.58 -11.07
N ARG A 156 2.40 0.96 -10.75
CA ARG A 156 1.99 2.28 -10.28
C ARG A 156 0.99 2.13 -9.14
N ILE A 157 1.10 3.01 -8.14
CA ILE A 157 0.15 3.09 -7.03
C ILE A 157 -0.63 4.40 -7.16
N ALA A 158 -1.94 4.33 -6.99
CA ALA A 158 -2.80 5.50 -6.80
C ALA A 158 -3.29 5.52 -5.35
N VAL A 159 -2.87 6.52 -4.58
CA VAL A 159 -3.32 6.74 -3.20
C VAL A 159 -4.53 7.66 -3.21
N LEU A 160 -5.64 7.19 -2.66
CA LEU A 160 -6.89 7.94 -2.57
C LEU A 160 -7.26 8.21 -1.11
N SER A 161 -7.80 9.39 -0.85
CA SER A 161 -8.40 9.76 0.43
C SER A 161 -9.76 10.39 0.18
N GLN A 162 -10.82 9.84 0.77
CA GLN A 162 -12.19 10.33 0.61
C GLN A 162 -12.61 10.57 -0.85
N GLY A 163 -12.17 9.69 -1.75
CA GLY A 163 -12.46 9.78 -3.18
C GLY A 163 -11.57 10.75 -3.97
N VAL A 164 -10.66 11.47 -3.29
CA VAL A 164 -9.71 12.40 -3.92
C VAL A 164 -8.37 11.71 -4.12
N LEU A 165 -7.83 11.80 -5.34
CA LEU A 165 -6.49 11.30 -5.68
C LEU A 165 -5.44 12.17 -4.99
N GLN A 166 -4.63 11.56 -4.11
CA GLN A 166 -3.56 12.24 -3.39
C GLN A 166 -2.23 12.17 -4.14
N GLN A 167 -1.90 11.01 -4.67
CA GLN A 167 -0.69 10.79 -5.46
C GLN A 167 -0.84 9.56 -6.35
N VAL A 168 -0.17 9.57 -7.50
CA VAL A 168 0.00 8.40 -8.36
C VAL A 168 1.42 8.34 -8.90
N GLY A 169 2.06 7.17 -8.81
CA GLY A 169 3.43 6.98 -9.29
C GLY A 169 3.94 5.56 -9.07
N PRO A 170 5.18 5.27 -9.47
CA PRO A 170 5.87 4.04 -9.10
C PRO A 170 5.91 3.87 -7.58
N PRO A 171 5.81 2.64 -7.05
CA PRO A 171 5.77 2.39 -5.61
C PRO A 171 6.90 3.06 -4.83
N GLN A 172 8.13 2.95 -5.33
CA GLN A 172 9.30 3.52 -4.68
C GLN A 172 9.23 5.06 -4.63
N ASP A 173 8.76 5.71 -5.71
CA ASP A 173 8.62 7.16 -5.74
C ASP A 173 7.56 7.65 -4.75
N VAL A 174 6.44 6.93 -4.63
CA VAL A 174 5.38 7.27 -3.67
C VAL A 174 5.88 7.11 -2.24
N TYR A 175 6.73 6.10 -1.98
CA TYR A 175 7.35 5.87 -0.68
C TYR A 175 8.41 6.92 -0.34
N ASP A 176 9.33 7.19 -1.27
CA ASP A 176 10.47 8.09 -1.04
C ASP A 176 10.09 9.57 -1.13
N HIS A 177 9.16 9.91 -2.02
CA HIS A 177 8.75 11.28 -2.33
C HIS A 177 7.23 11.46 -2.18
N PRO A 178 6.68 11.30 -0.97
CA PRO A 178 5.26 11.52 -0.73
C PRO A 178 4.86 12.96 -1.04
N ALA A 179 3.78 13.14 -1.80
CA ALA A 179 3.31 14.45 -2.24
C ALA A 179 2.73 15.30 -1.09
N ASN A 180 2.32 14.67 0.00
CA ASN A 180 1.76 15.34 1.17
C ASN A 180 1.89 14.47 2.43
N VAL A 181 1.57 15.04 3.58
CA VAL A 181 1.62 14.36 4.89
C VAL A 181 0.69 13.15 4.98
N PHE A 182 -0.44 13.18 4.27
CA PHE A 182 -1.35 12.03 4.24
C PHE A 182 -0.67 10.82 3.59
N VAL A 183 -0.07 11.00 2.42
CA VAL A 183 0.67 9.91 1.73
C VAL A 183 1.85 9.45 2.56
N ALA A 184 2.59 10.39 3.19
CA ALA A 184 3.74 10.10 4.05
C ALA A 184 3.36 9.20 5.25
N GLY A 185 2.24 9.48 5.88
CA GLY A 185 1.71 8.69 7.00
C GLY A 185 0.99 7.42 6.57
N PHE A 186 0.36 7.41 5.39
CA PHE A 186 -0.39 6.26 4.91
C PHE A 186 0.50 5.18 4.30
N ILE A 187 1.57 5.55 3.58
CA ILE A 187 2.47 4.61 2.90
C ILE A 187 3.71 4.34 3.76
N GLY A 188 3.88 3.10 4.18
CA GLY A 188 4.97 2.60 5.03
C GLY A 188 4.44 2.02 6.35
N SER A 189 5.06 0.95 6.81
CA SER A 189 4.75 0.30 8.09
C SER A 189 6.06 0.03 8.84
N PRO A 190 6.33 0.76 9.91
CA PRO A 190 5.57 1.87 10.50
C PRO A 190 5.45 3.10 9.60
N PRO A 191 4.50 4.02 9.89
CA PRO A 191 4.36 5.27 9.16
C PRO A 191 5.57 6.20 9.35
N MET A 192 5.67 7.24 8.51
CA MET A 192 6.68 8.28 8.64
C MET A 192 6.48 9.06 9.93
N ASN A 193 7.56 9.29 10.69
CA ASN A 193 7.54 10.22 11.82
C ASN A 193 7.35 11.64 11.29
N LEU A 194 6.34 12.34 11.78
CA LEU A 194 6.02 13.73 11.40
C LEU A 194 6.20 14.65 12.60
N LEU A 195 7.14 15.57 12.50
CA LEU A 195 7.52 16.48 13.58
C LEU A 195 7.29 17.93 13.14
N LYS A 196 6.89 18.79 14.05
CA LYS A 196 6.86 20.23 13.81
C LYS A 196 8.27 20.78 13.87
N GLY A 197 8.67 21.49 12.84
CA GLY A 197 9.93 22.20 12.74
C GLY A 197 9.72 23.68 12.46
N ASN A 198 10.81 24.42 12.52
CA ASN A 198 10.87 25.82 12.14
C ASN A 198 12.00 26.03 11.12
N ALA A 199 11.69 26.70 10.04
CA ALA A 199 12.65 27.14 9.05
C ALA A 199 12.97 28.61 9.28
N ALA A 200 14.25 28.95 9.40
CA ALA A 200 14.71 30.33 9.54
C ALA A 200 16.08 30.50 8.89
N SER A 201 16.20 31.44 7.96
CA SER A 201 17.46 31.77 7.27
C SER A 201 18.15 30.57 6.62
N GLY A 202 17.38 29.67 6.01
CA GLY A 202 17.89 28.46 5.34
C GLY A 202 18.15 27.26 6.27
N ARG A 203 18.01 27.43 7.59
CA ARG A 203 18.17 26.35 8.57
C ARG A 203 16.82 25.81 9.01
N ILE A 204 16.74 24.53 9.23
CA ILE A 204 15.55 23.85 9.74
C ILE A 204 15.88 23.25 11.09
N SER A 205 15.05 23.52 12.08
CA SER A 205 15.18 22.95 13.43
C SER A 205 13.89 22.21 13.85
N VAL A 206 14.07 21.18 14.67
CA VAL A 206 13.01 20.46 15.38
C VAL A 206 13.35 20.49 16.86
N GLY A 207 12.59 21.24 17.66
CA GLY A 207 12.99 21.56 19.02
C GLY A 207 14.34 22.30 19.03
N GLU A 208 15.29 21.78 19.78
CA GLU A 208 16.66 22.34 19.87
C GLU A 208 17.62 21.75 18.80
N VAL A 209 17.17 20.77 18.00
CA VAL A 209 18.03 20.07 17.03
C VAL A 209 17.97 20.77 15.68
N GLU A 210 19.10 21.32 15.23
CA GLU A 210 19.27 21.80 13.86
C GLU A 210 19.49 20.63 12.91
N LEU A 211 18.65 20.53 11.84
CA LEU A 211 18.64 19.35 10.97
C LEU A 211 19.46 19.56 9.70
N VAL A 212 19.09 20.51 8.88
CA VAL A 212 19.58 20.63 7.49
C VAL A 212 19.63 22.08 7.07
N ASP A 213 20.65 22.41 6.31
CA ASP A 213 20.70 23.64 5.56
C ASP A 213 19.98 23.42 4.21
N ARG A 214 18.75 23.91 4.09
CA ARG A 214 17.94 23.85 2.86
C ARG A 214 17.22 25.17 2.65
N GLN A 215 17.25 25.65 1.42
CA GLN A 215 16.52 26.86 1.04
C GLN A 215 15.03 26.61 0.98
N VAL A 216 14.35 26.81 2.10
CA VAL A 216 12.89 26.81 2.23
C VAL A 216 12.44 28.15 2.78
N PRO A 217 11.21 28.61 2.51
CA PRO A 217 10.69 29.84 3.11
C PRO A 217 10.72 29.77 4.63
N ASP A 218 11.02 30.90 5.28
CA ASP A 218 10.96 31.00 6.73
C ASP A 218 9.55 30.78 7.26
N GLY A 219 9.43 30.04 8.37
CA GLY A 219 8.16 29.72 9.01
C GLY A 219 8.05 28.29 9.54
N GLU A 220 6.86 27.93 9.99
CA GLU A 220 6.59 26.56 10.43
C GLU A 220 6.65 25.57 9.23
N VAL A 221 7.33 24.45 9.44
CA VAL A 221 7.43 23.33 8.49
C VAL A 221 7.12 22.02 9.21
N LEU A 222 6.70 21.01 8.46
CA LEU A 222 6.62 19.66 8.99
C LEU A 222 7.79 18.86 8.45
N VAL A 223 8.47 18.17 9.37
CA VAL A 223 9.67 17.37 9.10
C VAL A 223 9.28 15.90 9.15
N GLY A 224 9.37 15.22 8.02
CA GLY A 224 9.09 13.79 7.89
C GLY A 224 10.37 12.96 7.90
N ILE A 225 10.43 11.94 8.76
CA ILE A 225 11.57 11.03 8.85
C ILE A 225 11.06 9.60 8.91
N ARG A 226 11.46 8.76 7.95
CA ARG A 226 11.11 7.33 7.97
C ARG A 226 11.78 6.63 9.17
N PRO A 227 11.13 5.62 9.78
CA PRO A 227 11.70 4.87 10.92
C PRO A 227 13.10 4.30 10.64
N GLU A 228 13.37 3.81 9.43
CA GLU A 228 14.67 3.30 8.99
C GLU A 228 15.69 4.40 8.65
N GLY A 229 15.29 5.65 8.68
CA GLY A 229 16.18 6.82 8.56
C GLY A 229 16.79 7.25 9.88
N LEU A 230 16.37 6.63 10.96
CA LEU A 230 16.79 6.90 12.34
C LEU A 230 17.62 5.72 12.87
N HIS A 231 18.78 5.99 13.42
CA HIS A 231 19.69 4.94 13.92
C HIS A 231 20.42 5.40 15.19
N PRO A 232 20.69 4.48 16.13
CA PRO A 232 21.49 4.79 17.31
C PRO A 232 22.88 5.28 16.94
N VAL A 233 23.38 6.29 17.65
CA VAL A 233 24.71 6.87 17.40
C VAL A 233 25.52 7.01 18.67
N GLY A 234 26.84 6.86 18.54
CA GLY A 234 27.80 7.11 19.60
C GLY A 234 28.10 8.60 19.81
N GLU A 235 28.95 8.89 20.80
CA GLU A 235 29.34 10.28 21.13
C GLU A 235 30.10 11.00 20.00
N ALA A 236 30.82 10.26 19.17
CA ALA A 236 31.62 10.80 18.08
C ALA A 236 30.82 11.10 16.80
N PHE A 237 29.49 10.92 16.80
CA PHE A 237 28.66 11.20 15.64
C PHE A 237 28.59 12.72 15.38
N ASP A 238 28.99 13.12 14.19
CA ASP A 238 28.96 14.51 13.72
C ASP A 238 27.72 14.72 12.84
N GLY A 239 26.59 15.04 13.46
CA GLY A 239 25.31 15.27 12.79
C GLY A 239 24.18 15.54 13.78
N PRO A 240 22.98 15.81 13.26
CA PRO A 240 21.80 16.02 14.10
C PRO A 240 21.49 14.77 14.94
N VAL A 241 21.32 14.97 16.25
CA VAL A 241 21.02 13.91 17.21
C VAL A 241 19.80 14.24 18.04
N PHE A 242 18.84 13.32 18.09
CA PHE A 242 17.74 13.37 19.05
C PHE A 242 18.04 12.52 20.27
N GLU A 243 17.68 13.02 21.45
CA GLU A 243 17.61 12.24 22.68
C GLU A 243 16.21 11.61 22.79
N VAL A 244 16.14 10.30 22.51
CA VAL A 244 14.87 9.54 22.52
C VAL A 244 14.71 8.88 23.89
N SER A 245 13.61 9.20 24.60
CA SER A 245 13.18 8.43 25.77
C SER A 245 12.42 7.18 25.31
N VAL A 246 13.03 6.00 25.46
CA VAL A 246 12.46 4.72 25.02
C VAL A 246 11.26 4.35 25.88
N GLU A 247 10.09 4.17 25.28
CA GLU A 247 8.83 3.82 25.97
C GLU A 247 8.46 2.35 25.77
N VAL A 248 8.42 1.89 24.50
CA VAL A 248 8.06 0.51 24.15
C VAL A 248 9.08 -0.06 23.17
N VAL A 249 9.39 -1.34 23.32
CA VAL A 249 10.28 -2.08 22.42
C VAL A 249 9.57 -3.34 21.95
N GLU A 250 9.36 -3.46 20.64
CA GLU A 250 8.63 -4.57 19.99
C GLU A 250 9.59 -5.40 19.13
N PRO A 251 10.08 -6.55 19.60
CA PRO A 251 10.87 -7.46 18.78
C PRO A 251 9.96 -8.20 17.77
N LEU A 252 10.21 -8.02 16.48
CA LEU A 252 9.46 -8.67 15.41
C LEU A 252 10.17 -9.87 14.78
N GLY A 253 11.33 -10.25 15.32
CA GLY A 253 12.14 -11.38 14.86
C GLY A 253 13.37 -10.91 14.12
N ASP A 254 13.22 -10.42 12.91
CA ASP A 254 14.27 -9.89 12.02
C ASP A 254 14.54 -8.39 12.22
N GLU A 255 13.67 -7.71 12.96
CA GLU A 255 13.81 -6.30 13.30
C GLU A 255 13.23 -6.00 14.68
N VAL A 256 13.54 -4.82 15.21
CA VAL A 256 12.98 -4.29 16.45
C VAL A 256 12.37 -2.93 16.19
N LEU A 257 11.10 -2.75 16.53
CA LEU A 257 10.49 -1.43 16.57
C LEU A 257 10.66 -0.83 17.97
N VAL A 258 11.14 0.40 17.99
CA VAL A 258 11.32 1.17 19.22
C VAL A 258 10.43 2.40 19.15
N HIS A 259 9.48 2.47 20.07
CA HIS A 259 8.63 3.63 20.24
C HIS A 259 9.16 4.44 21.42
N GLY A 260 9.31 5.72 21.23
CA GLY A 260 9.81 6.61 22.25
C GLY A 260 9.30 8.04 22.03
N SER A 261 9.71 8.94 22.90
CA SER A 261 9.38 10.37 22.80
C SER A 261 10.63 11.23 22.80
N ILE A 262 10.53 12.35 22.08
CA ILE A 262 11.55 13.40 22.01
C ILE A 262 10.97 14.72 22.48
N GLU A 263 11.84 15.66 22.90
CA GLU A 263 11.43 17.04 23.21
C GLU A 263 11.25 17.84 21.91
N ALA A 264 10.08 17.67 21.29
CA ALA A 264 9.64 18.36 20.10
C ALA A 264 8.12 18.34 20.02
N ARG A 265 7.54 19.20 19.19
CA ARG A 265 6.09 19.18 18.95
C ARG A 265 5.74 18.19 17.85
N ALA A 266 4.75 17.33 18.11
CA ALA A 266 4.18 16.44 17.10
C ALA A 266 3.46 17.26 16.02
N ALA A 267 3.62 16.85 14.77
CA ALA A 267 2.77 17.33 13.69
C ALA A 267 1.48 16.49 13.70
N LEU A 268 0.36 17.16 13.86
CA LEU A 268 -0.95 16.53 13.75
C LEU A 268 -1.21 16.25 12.26
N GLY A 269 -1.07 15.00 11.84
CA GLY A 269 -1.35 14.53 10.49
C GLY A 269 -2.22 13.29 10.54
N GLY A 270 -3.47 13.41 10.05
CA GLY A 270 -4.40 12.29 9.95
C GLY A 270 -5.24 12.04 11.21
N ARG A 271 -6.32 11.27 11.03
CA ARG A 271 -7.32 10.93 12.06
C ARG A 271 -6.72 10.23 13.30
N GLU A 272 -5.68 9.41 13.09
CA GLU A 272 -4.98 8.70 14.18
C GLU A 272 -4.17 9.65 15.08
N ALA A 273 -3.65 10.73 14.50
CA ALA A 273 -2.95 11.76 15.28
C ALA A 273 -3.91 12.64 16.09
N GLU A 274 -5.13 12.85 15.61
CA GLU A 274 -6.19 13.52 16.40
C GLU A 274 -6.65 12.64 17.59
N GLU A 275 -6.81 11.34 17.40
CA GLU A 275 -7.15 10.39 18.46
C GLU A 275 -5.99 10.25 19.46
N ALA A 276 -4.74 10.17 19.00
CA ALA A 276 -3.58 10.14 19.87
C ALA A 276 -3.38 11.46 20.66
N ALA A 277 -3.68 12.60 20.06
CA ALA A 277 -3.63 13.90 20.71
C ALA A 277 -4.73 14.09 21.76
N LEU A 278 -5.91 13.49 21.55
CA LEU A 278 -7.02 13.48 22.53
C LEU A 278 -6.72 12.58 23.74
N LEU A 279 -5.90 11.54 23.56
CA LEU A 279 -5.48 10.63 24.63
C LEU A 279 -4.21 11.10 25.37
N ALA A 280 -3.44 12.03 24.78
CA ALA A 280 -2.24 12.61 25.38
C ALA A 280 -2.58 13.79 26.30
N ASP A 281 -3.03 13.46 27.49
CA ASP A 281 -3.31 14.43 28.56
C ASP A 281 -2.03 15.22 28.92
N GLY A 282 -1.94 16.47 28.50
CA GLY A 282 -1.05 17.50 29.06
C GLY A 282 0.39 17.59 28.58
N LYS A 283 0.87 16.83 27.60
CA LYS A 283 2.28 16.89 27.09
C LYS A 283 2.38 17.56 25.71
N ARG A 284 2.13 18.86 25.62
CA ARG A 284 2.18 19.63 24.36
C ARG A 284 3.56 19.75 23.70
N ASP A 285 4.65 19.43 24.42
CA ASP A 285 6.03 19.61 23.95
C ASP A 285 6.79 18.28 23.74
N ARG A 286 6.10 17.15 23.69
CA ARG A 286 6.71 15.85 23.38
C ARG A 286 6.05 15.20 22.16
N ALA A 287 6.89 14.81 21.20
CA ALA A 287 6.48 14.06 20.01
C ALA A 287 6.84 12.59 20.17
N THR A 288 5.93 11.71 19.76
CA THR A 288 6.23 10.27 19.62
C THR A 288 7.06 10.05 18.36
N ILE A 289 8.07 9.19 18.48
CA ILE A 289 8.95 8.81 17.38
C ILE A 289 9.08 7.28 17.36
N THR A 290 9.07 6.71 16.17
CA THR A 290 9.28 5.28 15.95
C THR A 290 10.57 5.06 15.17
N LEU A 291 11.41 4.14 15.66
CA LEU A 291 12.63 3.70 14.99
C LEU A 291 12.47 2.23 14.56
N ARG A 292 13.14 1.89 13.48
CA ARG A 292 13.32 0.51 13.04
C ARG A 292 14.80 0.13 13.17
N LEU A 293 15.09 -0.81 14.05
CA LEU A 293 16.45 -1.23 14.39
C LEU A 293 16.69 -2.69 13.99
N PRO A 294 17.94 -3.07 13.75
CA PRO A 294 18.32 -4.48 13.59
C PRO A 294 18.05 -5.27 14.88
N PRO A 295 17.85 -6.59 14.79
CA PRO A 295 17.42 -7.44 15.91
C PRO A 295 18.41 -7.51 17.08
N GLU A 296 19.68 -7.14 16.86
CA GLU A 296 20.74 -7.08 17.87
C GLU A 296 20.61 -5.82 18.76
N GLU A 297 20.01 -4.77 18.24
CA GLU A 297 19.85 -3.49 18.92
C GLU A 297 18.54 -3.44 19.69
N ARG A 298 18.58 -3.81 20.99
CA ARG A 298 17.41 -3.87 21.87
C ARG A 298 17.59 -2.93 23.06
N PRO A 299 17.29 -1.63 22.91
CA PRO A 299 17.33 -0.71 24.02
C PRO A 299 16.29 -1.10 25.08
N LYS A 300 16.54 -0.76 26.35
CA LYS A 300 15.61 -1.08 27.44
C LYS A 300 14.52 0.01 27.53
N PRO A 301 13.25 -0.35 27.74
CA PRO A 301 12.22 0.63 28.11
C PRO A 301 12.67 1.47 29.31
N GLY A 302 12.41 2.78 29.26
CA GLY A 302 12.87 3.76 30.26
C GLY A 302 14.31 4.27 30.07
N SER A 303 15.10 3.72 29.12
CA SER A 303 16.41 4.23 28.79
C SER A 303 16.35 5.45 27.87
N ARG A 304 17.45 6.21 27.81
CA ARG A 304 17.66 7.25 26.79
C ARG A 304 18.55 6.70 25.68
N LEU A 305 18.17 7.02 24.44
CA LEU A 305 18.87 6.59 23.24
C LEU A 305 19.25 7.82 22.40
N ARG A 306 20.52 7.98 22.09
CA ARG A 306 20.99 8.98 21.15
C ARG A 306 20.75 8.47 19.72
N VAL A 307 19.98 9.22 18.94
CA VAL A 307 19.52 8.80 17.62
C VAL A 307 19.91 9.84 16.59
N GLY A 308 20.79 9.45 15.68
CA GLY A 308 21.14 10.22 14.50
C GLY A 308 20.19 9.97 13.35
N MET A 309 20.23 10.84 12.34
CA MET A 309 19.39 10.70 11.16
C MET A 309 20.17 10.80 9.86
N ALA A 310 19.72 10.09 8.84
CA ALA A 310 20.18 10.22 7.48
C ALA A 310 19.54 11.46 6.85
N GLN A 311 20.28 12.57 6.77
CA GLN A 311 19.76 13.88 6.31
C GLN A 311 19.11 13.84 4.93
N HIS A 312 19.62 13.02 3.99
CA HIS A 312 19.05 12.86 2.65
C HIS A 312 17.67 12.18 2.65
N LYS A 313 17.30 11.50 3.74
CA LYS A 313 15.99 10.86 3.95
C LYS A 313 14.95 11.77 4.61
N VAL A 314 15.34 12.98 5.02
CA VAL A 314 14.41 13.96 5.58
C VAL A 314 13.51 14.51 4.47
N ARG A 315 12.23 14.57 4.73
CA ARG A 315 11.21 15.17 3.85
C ARG A 315 10.58 16.36 4.57
N LEU A 316 10.29 17.40 3.79
CA LEU A 316 9.69 18.62 4.30
C LEU A 316 8.31 18.82 3.71
N PHE A 317 7.41 19.29 4.57
CA PHE A 317 6.04 19.61 4.15
C PHE A 317 5.69 20.99 4.70
N ASP A 318 4.90 21.71 3.93
CA ASP A 318 4.31 22.98 4.34
C ASP A 318 3.33 22.76 5.51
N ALA A 319 3.49 23.49 6.60
CA ALA A 319 2.69 23.31 7.80
C ALA A 319 1.22 23.75 7.63
N ALA A 320 0.93 24.64 6.65
CA ALA A 320 -0.41 25.16 6.44
C ALA A 320 -1.29 24.22 5.60
N ASN A 321 -0.70 23.55 4.60
CA ASN A 321 -1.47 22.74 3.65
C ASN A 321 -1.03 21.26 3.60
N GLY A 322 0.06 20.89 4.28
CA GLY A 322 0.60 19.54 4.31
C GLY A 322 1.24 19.05 3.01
N LEU A 323 1.44 19.92 2.03
CA LEU A 323 2.06 19.56 0.75
C LEU A 323 3.59 19.46 0.88
N ALA A 324 4.19 18.56 0.12
CA ALA A 324 5.64 18.42 0.09
C ALA A 324 6.31 19.71 -0.43
N VAL A 325 7.33 20.15 0.29
CA VAL A 325 8.19 21.28 -0.12
C VAL A 325 9.34 20.70 -0.93
N GLN A 326 9.43 21.10 -2.20
CA GLN A 326 10.60 20.77 -3.02
C GLN A 326 11.73 21.73 -2.68
N PRO A 327 12.95 21.25 -2.41
CA PRO A 327 14.12 22.13 -2.29
C PRO A 327 14.33 22.86 -3.61
N ARG A 328 14.50 24.18 -3.53
CA ARG A 328 14.85 25.01 -4.68
C ARG A 328 16.30 24.79 -5.11
#